data_12aa42d5a3d856501d7536b66df4778e
#
_entry.id   12aa42d5a3d856501d7536b66df4778e
#
_cell.length_a   1.000
_cell.length_b   1.000
_cell.length_c   1.000
_cell.angle_alpha   90.00
_cell.angle_beta   90.00
_cell.angle_gamma   90.00
#
_symmetry.space_group_name_H-M   'P 1'
#
loop_
_entity.id
_entity.type
_entity.pdbx_description
1 polymer ?
#
loop_
_entity_poly.entity_id
_entity_poly.type
_entity_poly.pdbx_seq_one_letter_code
_entity_poly.pdbx_strand_id
1 'polypeptide(L)'
;MRAALDGGVPGSLPRFRREWAMAATSTPPSVCLREATQRKLQRFSELRGKPVAAGEFWDIVAITAADEKQELAYKQQLSEKLKKKELPLGVQYHVFVDPTGAKIGNGGSTLCALRHLEKLYGDEWNSFTILLIHSGGYSQRLPNASALGKIFTALPLGSPIYQMLELKLAMYIDFPCHMNPGILVTCADDIELYSTGESEFIRFDKPGFTALAHPSSLTVGTTHGVFVLEPFDYLGYRDLEYRCCHRFLHKPSIEKMYEFGAVCRPGSFLQEDLAGGDTPSLKLDPEYVYTDSLFYMDHKSARKLLAFYEKIGTLNCEIDAYGDFLQALGPGATVEYTRNTSNVTKEESELVDMRQRIFHLLKGTALNVVVLNNSKFYHIGTTEEYLFHFTSDGSLKSELGLQSIAFSIFPAIPECSNNKSCIIQSILDSRCSVAPGSVVEYSRLGPDVSVGENCIISGSYIITTAALPAYSFVCSLSLKMNGHLKYSTMAYGVQDNLKKNVKTLSDIKLLQFFGVCFLSCLDTWNLKVTEKLFSGNKTCLSLWNARIFPVCSSLSDSVTTSLKMLNAVQNKLTFSLSSYKLMSIEEMLAYKDVEDMITYREKIFLEITLNKKQSDLDIS
;
A
#
# COMPACT_ATOMS: atom_id res chain seq x y z
N MET A 1 -56.31 -1.13 -69.26
CA MET A 1 -57.01 -2.43 -69.31
C MET A 1 -56.39 -3.31 -68.21
N ARG A 2 -57.10 -3.45 -67.14
CA ARG A 2 -57.71 -4.69 -66.60
C ARG A 2 -56.68 -5.83 -66.51
N ALA A 3 -56.46 -6.48 -65.46
CA ALA A 3 -57.10 -6.91 -64.18
C ALA A 3 -56.24 -8.11 -63.77
N ALA A 4 -56.08 -8.51 -62.63
CA ALA A 4 -56.72 -8.87 -61.42
C ALA A 4 -55.85 -9.92 -60.72
N LEU A 5 -55.72 -9.76 -59.46
CA LEU A 5 -56.06 -10.67 -58.35
C LEU A 5 -55.47 -12.12 -58.37
N ASP A 6 -54.68 -12.44 -57.37
CA ASP A 6 -54.92 -13.36 -56.24
C ASP A 6 -53.59 -13.61 -55.58
N GLY A 7 -53.40 -13.43 -54.30
CA GLY A 7 -53.99 -14.15 -53.18
C GLY A 7 -53.01 -15.26 -52.72
N GLY A 8 -52.14 -14.99 -51.76
CA GLY A 8 -51.29 -16.01 -51.15
C GLY A 8 -50.78 -15.54 -49.78
N VAL A 9 -51.38 -16.09 -48.75
CA VAL A 9 -51.18 -15.90 -47.31
C VAL A 9 -49.78 -16.37 -46.85
N PRO A 10 -49.26 -15.87 -45.73
CA PRO A 10 -47.83 -15.75 -45.40
C PRO A 10 -47.21 -17.06 -44.90
N GLY A 11 -46.07 -17.37 -45.49
CA GLY A 11 -45.18 -18.41 -44.97
C GLY A 11 -44.46 -17.99 -43.72
N SER A 12 -44.65 -18.77 -42.69
CA SER A 12 -44.01 -18.74 -41.40
C SER A 12 -42.49 -18.63 -41.51
N LEU A 13 -41.95 -17.54 -40.94
CA LEU A 13 -40.52 -17.43 -40.65
C LEU A 13 -40.10 -18.46 -39.58
N PRO A 14 -38.92 -19.07 -39.71
CA PRO A 14 -38.52 -20.15 -38.79
C PRO A 14 -38.24 -19.60 -37.42
N ARG A 15 -38.74 -20.31 -36.42
CA ARG A 15 -38.43 -20.19 -35.00
C ARG A 15 -36.95 -20.57 -34.73
N PHE A 16 -36.00 -19.67 -35.05
CA PHE A 16 -34.59 -19.81 -34.69
C PHE A 16 -34.05 -18.51 -34.10
N ARG A 17 -34.74 -17.94 -33.11
CA ARG A 17 -34.25 -16.81 -32.31
C ARG A 17 -34.87 -16.77 -30.92
N ARG A 18 -34.82 -17.90 -30.19
CA ARG A 18 -35.28 -17.95 -28.78
C ARG A 18 -34.52 -18.94 -27.91
N GLU A 19 -33.29 -19.30 -28.24
CA GLU A 19 -32.50 -20.21 -27.39
C GLU A 19 -31.09 -19.69 -27.01
N TRP A 20 -30.78 -18.43 -27.27
CA TRP A 20 -29.51 -17.82 -26.82
C TRP A 20 -29.70 -16.73 -25.75
N ALA A 21 -30.85 -16.65 -25.11
CA ALA A 21 -31.15 -15.66 -24.07
C ALA A 21 -31.37 -16.31 -22.68
N MET A 22 -30.88 -17.51 -22.45
CA MET A 22 -30.91 -18.15 -21.12
C MET A 22 -29.66 -18.98 -20.93
N ALA A 23 -28.58 -18.37 -20.53
CA ALA A 23 -27.50 -18.91 -19.69
C ALA A 23 -26.37 -17.87 -19.52
N ALA A 24 -26.69 -16.62 -19.33
CA ALA A 24 -25.79 -15.74 -18.59
C ALA A 24 -26.15 -15.91 -17.10
N THR A 25 -25.75 -17.02 -16.50
CA THR A 25 -25.58 -17.07 -15.05
C THR A 25 -24.48 -16.09 -14.72
N SER A 26 -24.85 -14.86 -14.38
CA SER A 26 -23.92 -13.88 -13.85
C SER A 26 -23.29 -14.45 -12.59
N THR A 27 -22.07 -14.93 -12.70
CA THR A 27 -21.22 -15.26 -11.57
C THR A 27 -21.21 -14.01 -10.66
N PRO A 28 -21.37 -14.16 -9.36
CA PRO A 28 -21.32 -13.01 -8.45
C PRO A 28 -20.03 -12.21 -8.70
N PRO A 29 -20.05 -10.86 -8.69
CA PRO A 29 -18.88 -10.03 -8.97
C PRO A 29 -17.62 -10.44 -8.19
N SER A 30 -17.75 -10.88 -6.95
CA SER A 30 -16.65 -11.37 -6.11
C SER A 30 -15.97 -12.64 -6.66
N VAL A 31 -16.69 -13.55 -7.28
CA VAL A 31 -16.11 -14.77 -7.86
C VAL A 31 -15.30 -14.41 -9.11
N CYS A 32 -15.83 -13.56 -9.96
CA CYS A 32 -15.14 -13.08 -11.14
C CYS A 32 -13.84 -12.31 -10.78
N LEU A 33 -13.86 -11.48 -9.73
CA LEU A 33 -12.70 -10.74 -9.26
C LEU A 33 -11.61 -11.67 -8.71
N ARG A 34 -12.00 -12.70 -7.96
CA ARG A 34 -11.09 -13.74 -7.48
C ARG A 34 -10.41 -14.48 -8.63
N GLU A 35 -11.19 -14.96 -9.60
CA GLU A 35 -10.65 -15.68 -10.74
C GLU A 35 -9.69 -14.83 -11.57
N ALA A 36 -10.03 -13.56 -11.83
CA ALA A 36 -9.16 -12.61 -12.52
C ALA A 36 -7.85 -12.41 -11.74
N THR A 37 -7.94 -12.26 -10.42
CA THR A 37 -6.76 -12.11 -9.55
C THR A 37 -5.87 -13.35 -9.57
N GLN A 38 -6.46 -14.56 -9.44
CA GLN A 38 -5.68 -15.79 -9.46
C GLN A 38 -5.01 -16.05 -10.83
N ARG A 39 -5.66 -15.72 -11.95
CA ARG A 39 -5.03 -15.79 -13.27
C ARG A 39 -3.80 -14.90 -13.39
N LYS A 40 -3.86 -13.66 -12.88
CA LYS A 40 -2.71 -12.73 -12.87
C LYS A 40 -1.57 -13.24 -12.00
N LEU A 41 -1.88 -13.74 -10.79
CA LEU A 41 -0.89 -14.34 -9.90
C LEU A 41 -0.22 -15.58 -10.52
N GLN A 42 -1.00 -16.44 -11.19
CA GLN A 42 -0.47 -17.60 -11.89
C GLN A 42 0.46 -17.18 -13.03
N ARG A 43 0.02 -16.26 -13.89
CA ARG A 43 0.85 -15.75 -14.99
C ARG A 43 2.15 -15.11 -14.48
N PHE A 44 2.09 -14.34 -13.42
CA PHE A 44 3.29 -13.80 -12.78
C PHE A 44 4.22 -14.91 -12.25
N SER A 45 3.66 -15.93 -11.61
CA SER A 45 4.43 -17.09 -11.15
C SER A 45 5.16 -17.81 -12.30
N GLU A 46 4.56 -17.85 -13.49
CA GLU A 46 5.16 -18.44 -14.69
C GLU A 46 6.34 -17.61 -15.25
N LEU A 47 6.35 -16.30 -15.03
CA LEU A 47 7.43 -15.39 -15.46
C LEU A 47 8.59 -15.33 -14.44
N ARG A 48 8.37 -15.71 -13.18
CA ARG A 48 9.40 -15.65 -12.13
C ARG A 48 10.64 -16.44 -12.52
N GLY A 49 11.80 -15.79 -12.46
CA GLY A 49 13.11 -16.39 -12.78
C GLY A 49 13.35 -16.71 -14.25
N LYS A 50 12.47 -16.26 -15.15
CA LYS A 50 12.62 -16.43 -16.60
C LYS A 50 12.86 -15.09 -17.28
N PRO A 51 13.66 -15.06 -18.37
CA PRO A 51 13.77 -13.90 -19.22
C PRO A 51 12.42 -13.55 -19.86
N VAL A 52 12.06 -12.27 -19.84
CA VAL A 52 10.88 -11.75 -20.53
C VAL A 52 11.27 -11.17 -21.90
N ALA A 53 10.38 -11.29 -22.89
CA ALA A 53 10.57 -10.69 -24.19
C ALA A 53 10.22 -9.18 -24.15
N ALA A 54 10.76 -8.42 -25.09
CA ALA A 54 10.43 -7.00 -25.24
C ALA A 54 8.93 -6.81 -25.45
N GLY A 55 8.31 -5.92 -24.65
CA GLY A 55 6.87 -5.66 -24.67
C GLY A 55 6.00 -6.71 -23.97
N GLU A 56 6.56 -7.82 -23.48
CA GLU A 56 5.83 -8.82 -22.70
C GLU A 56 5.64 -8.39 -21.23
N PHE A 57 6.59 -7.62 -20.73
CA PHE A 57 6.62 -7.13 -19.35
C PHE A 57 7.26 -5.73 -19.33
N TRP A 58 7.40 -5.15 -18.15
CA TRP A 58 8.05 -3.86 -17.95
C TRP A 58 9.50 -3.87 -18.41
N ASP A 59 9.93 -2.82 -19.15
CA ASP A 59 11.33 -2.62 -19.46
C ASP A 59 12.10 -2.17 -18.21
N ILE A 60 11.49 -1.26 -17.44
CA ILE A 60 12.08 -0.71 -16.22
C ILE A 60 11.06 -0.76 -15.07
N VAL A 61 11.51 -1.22 -13.91
CA VAL A 61 10.81 -1.08 -12.63
C VAL A 61 11.67 -0.22 -11.71
N ALA A 62 11.21 0.98 -11.41
CA ALA A 62 11.89 1.96 -10.58
C ALA A 62 11.16 2.13 -9.24
N ILE A 63 11.90 2.11 -8.14
CA ILE A 63 11.38 2.28 -6.78
C ILE A 63 12.02 3.53 -6.18
N THR A 64 11.23 4.44 -5.61
CA THR A 64 11.77 5.61 -4.92
C THR A 64 12.17 5.30 -3.49
N ALA A 65 13.25 5.89 -3.01
CA ALA A 65 13.75 5.79 -1.64
C ALA A 65 14.00 7.19 -1.06
N ALA A 66 13.68 7.39 0.21
CA ALA A 66 13.82 8.71 0.85
C ALA A 66 15.27 9.05 1.24
N ASP A 67 16.11 8.05 1.42
CA ASP A 67 17.51 8.20 1.82
C ASP A 67 18.36 7.01 1.38
N GLU A 68 19.68 7.16 1.52
CA GLU A 68 20.67 6.13 1.13
C GLU A 68 20.48 4.80 1.88
N LYS A 69 19.95 4.81 3.10
CA LYS A 69 19.72 3.57 3.87
C LYS A 69 18.51 2.80 3.36
N GLN A 70 17.46 3.51 2.94
CA GLN A 70 16.35 2.87 2.23
C GLN A 70 16.80 2.37 0.86
N GLU A 71 17.59 3.14 0.13
CA GLU A 71 18.16 2.71 -1.15
C GLU A 71 18.94 1.40 -0.99
N LEU A 72 19.85 1.35 -0.01
CA LEU A 72 20.63 0.14 0.30
C LEU A 72 19.71 -1.04 0.63
N ALA A 73 18.71 -0.83 1.50
CA ALA A 73 17.75 -1.86 1.87
C ALA A 73 16.98 -2.41 0.66
N TYR A 74 16.58 -1.54 -0.24
CA TYR A 74 15.82 -1.94 -1.43
C TYR A 74 16.69 -2.67 -2.44
N LYS A 75 17.91 -2.17 -2.71
CA LYS A 75 18.87 -2.84 -3.60
C LYS A 75 19.26 -4.24 -3.11
N GLN A 76 19.49 -4.40 -1.81
CA GLN A 76 19.79 -5.71 -1.23
C GLN A 76 18.63 -6.69 -1.38
N GLN A 77 17.40 -6.28 -1.05
CA GLN A 77 16.23 -7.14 -1.20
C GLN A 77 15.93 -7.49 -2.66
N LEU A 78 16.05 -6.53 -3.59
CA LEU A 78 15.92 -6.81 -5.03
C LEU A 78 16.98 -7.83 -5.50
N SER A 79 18.24 -7.65 -5.07
CA SER A 79 19.33 -8.59 -5.40
C SER A 79 19.03 -10.00 -4.89
N GLU A 80 18.56 -10.15 -3.65
CA GLU A 80 18.19 -11.47 -3.09
C GLU A 80 17.02 -12.10 -3.85
N LYS A 81 15.99 -11.31 -4.20
CA LYS A 81 14.87 -11.81 -4.99
C LYS A 81 15.28 -12.29 -6.39
N LEU A 82 16.19 -11.56 -7.05
CA LEU A 82 16.73 -11.96 -8.35
C LEU A 82 17.57 -13.25 -8.24
N LYS A 83 18.43 -13.37 -7.22
CA LYS A 83 19.19 -14.61 -6.94
C LYS A 83 18.28 -15.82 -6.69
N LYS A 84 17.19 -15.63 -5.96
CA LYS A 84 16.18 -16.65 -5.66
C LYS A 84 15.22 -16.91 -6.82
N LYS A 85 15.37 -16.20 -7.93
CA LYS A 85 14.48 -16.30 -9.09
C LYS A 85 13.00 -15.98 -8.75
N GLU A 86 12.79 -15.03 -7.88
CA GLU A 86 11.46 -14.57 -7.47
C GLU A 86 10.90 -13.44 -8.35
N LEU A 87 11.73 -12.85 -9.20
CA LEU A 87 11.35 -11.78 -10.13
C LEU A 87 11.64 -12.17 -11.58
N PRO A 88 10.91 -11.63 -12.58
CA PRO A 88 11.23 -11.76 -13.99
C PRO A 88 12.63 -11.25 -14.31
N LEU A 89 13.33 -11.91 -15.21
CA LEU A 89 14.68 -11.57 -15.65
C LEU A 89 14.64 -10.74 -16.94
N GLY A 90 15.68 -9.92 -17.16
CA GLY A 90 15.74 -9.01 -18.31
C GLY A 90 15.12 -7.63 -18.05
N VAL A 91 14.39 -7.48 -16.97
CA VAL A 91 13.84 -6.20 -16.49
C VAL A 91 14.94 -5.39 -15.82
N GLN A 92 14.99 -4.08 -16.04
CA GLN A 92 15.89 -3.19 -15.34
C GLN A 92 15.25 -2.72 -14.02
N TYR A 93 15.72 -3.25 -12.90
CA TYR A 93 15.24 -2.85 -11.56
C TYR A 93 16.14 -1.75 -11.00
N HIS A 94 15.57 -0.56 -10.75
CA HIS A 94 16.28 0.59 -10.19
C HIS A 94 15.71 1.02 -8.86
N VAL A 95 16.56 1.59 -8.01
CA VAL A 95 16.18 2.33 -6.82
C VAL A 95 16.73 3.73 -6.95
N PHE A 96 15.85 4.73 -6.92
CA PHE A 96 16.21 6.14 -7.01
C PHE A 96 15.99 6.81 -5.66
N VAL A 97 17.06 7.38 -5.13
CA VAL A 97 17.06 8.06 -3.83
C VAL A 97 16.73 9.54 -4.01
N ASP A 98 15.95 10.07 -3.08
CA ASP A 98 15.68 11.49 -2.99
C ASP A 98 16.99 12.25 -2.65
N PRO A 99 17.16 13.48 -3.14
CA PRO A 99 18.32 14.28 -2.81
C PRO A 99 18.37 14.59 -1.30
N THR A 100 19.58 14.69 -0.76
CA THR A 100 19.78 15.09 0.63
C THR A 100 19.27 16.52 0.87
N GLY A 101 18.61 16.78 1.99
CA GLY A 101 18.12 18.11 2.36
C GLY A 101 16.64 18.14 2.70
N ALA A 102 15.91 19.06 2.08
CA ALA A 102 14.47 19.20 2.30
C ALA A 102 13.69 17.98 1.80
N LYS A 103 12.61 17.65 2.50
CA LYS A 103 11.67 16.63 2.04
C LYS A 103 10.94 17.14 0.80
N ILE A 104 11.01 16.40 -0.29
CA ILE A 104 10.49 16.82 -1.60
C ILE A 104 9.13 16.21 -1.97
N GLY A 105 8.64 15.24 -1.20
CA GLY A 105 7.38 14.54 -1.46
C GLY A 105 7.44 13.59 -2.67
N ASN A 106 6.38 12.82 -2.89
CA ASN A 106 6.33 11.84 -3.97
C ASN A 106 6.34 12.48 -5.37
N GLY A 107 5.81 13.69 -5.52
CA GLY A 107 5.93 14.46 -6.77
C GLY A 107 7.37 14.89 -7.04
N GLY A 108 8.09 15.35 -6.01
CA GLY A 108 9.51 15.64 -6.10
C GLY A 108 10.33 14.39 -6.41
N SER A 109 10.03 13.26 -5.76
CA SER A 109 10.65 11.96 -6.05
C SER A 109 10.39 11.51 -7.51
N THR A 110 9.20 11.77 -8.06
CA THR A 110 8.91 11.56 -9.48
C THR A 110 9.85 12.37 -10.36
N LEU A 111 9.96 13.68 -10.11
CA LEU A 111 10.85 14.56 -10.88
C LEU A 111 12.32 14.10 -10.80
N CYS A 112 12.76 13.68 -9.61
CA CYS A 112 14.08 13.13 -9.40
C CYS A 112 14.30 11.83 -10.20
N ALA A 113 13.31 10.92 -10.20
CA ALA A 113 13.35 9.68 -10.97
C ALA A 113 13.46 9.94 -12.48
N LEU A 114 12.71 10.91 -13.03
CA LEU A 114 12.81 11.30 -14.44
C LEU A 114 14.24 11.74 -14.80
N ARG A 115 14.88 12.55 -13.95
CA ARG A 115 16.25 12.99 -14.15
C ARG A 115 17.27 11.83 -14.08
N HIS A 116 17.03 10.84 -13.21
CA HIS A 116 17.87 9.65 -13.15
C HIS A 116 17.72 8.78 -14.41
N LEU A 117 16.50 8.59 -14.90
CA LEU A 117 16.23 7.87 -16.15
C LEU A 117 16.92 8.53 -17.35
N GLU A 118 16.81 9.86 -17.49
CA GLU A 118 17.51 10.61 -18.52
C GLU A 118 19.03 10.43 -18.45
N LYS A 119 19.62 10.49 -17.24
CA LYS A 119 21.05 10.28 -17.05
C LYS A 119 21.53 8.88 -17.39
N LEU A 120 20.71 7.86 -17.14
CA LEU A 120 21.07 6.45 -17.36
C LEU A 120 20.92 6.03 -18.82
N TYR A 121 19.88 6.52 -19.49
CA TYR A 121 19.46 6.00 -20.79
C TYR A 121 19.47 7.05 -21.92
N GLY A 122 19.77 8.32 -21.62
CA GLY A 122 19.67 9.40 -22.62
C GLY A 122 18.27 9.42 -23.24
N ASP A 123 18.18 9.56 -24.56
CA ASP A 123 16.90 9.57 -25.27
C ASP A 123 16.20 8.20 -25.36
N GLU A 124 16.91 7.10 -25.08
CA GLU A 124 16.35 5.74 -25.20
C GLU A 124 15.19 5.50 -24.24
N TRP A 125 15.17 6.15 -23.05
CA TRP A 125 14.08 5.95 -22.08
C TRP A 125 12.70 6.35 -22.62
N ASN A 126 12.64 7.13 -23.70
CA ASN A 126 11.38 7.47 -24.39
C ASN A 126 10.69 6.26 -25.06
N SER A 127 11.43 5.17 -25.29
CA SER A 127 10.89 3.94 -25.90
C SER A 127 10.46 2.90 -24.88
N PHE A 128 10.69 3.13 -23.58
CA PHE A 128 10.47 2.15 -22.53
C PHE A 128 9.09 2.27 -21.88
N THR A 129 8.56 1.12 -21.48
CA THR A 129 7.42 0.99 -20.55
C THR A 129 7.99 0.93 -19.13
N ILE A 130 7.71 1.96 -18.34
CA ILE A 130 8.32 2.17 -17.02
C ILE A 130 7.27 2.12 -15.92
N LEU A 131 7.50 1.27 -14.92
CA LEU A 131 6.74 1.27 -13.68
C LEU A 131 7.52 2.02 -12.60
N LEU A 132 7.01 3.14 -12.14
CA LEU A 132 7.55 3.93 -11.04
C LEU A 132 6.73 3.73 -9.77
N ILE A 133 7.34 3.15 -8.73
CA ILE A 133 6.69 2.85 -7.46
C ILE A 133 7.16 3.82 -6.39
N HIS A 134 6.23 4.62 -5.85
CA HIS A 134 6.49 5.49 -4.72
C HIS A 134 6.57 4.69 -3.43
N SER A 135 7.78 4.44 -2.94
CA SER A 135 8.05 3.68 -1.72
C SER A 135 8.91 4.45 -0.70
N GLY A 136 9.36 5.65 -1.05
CA GLY A 136 10.16 6.49 -0.17
C GLY A 136 9.41 6.97 1.07
N GLY A 137 10.17 7.23 2.14
CA GLY A 137 9.66 7.72 3.41
C GLY A 137 9.39 6.63 4.45
N TYR A 138 9.18 7.09 5.68
CA TYR A 138 8.93 6.24 6.84
C TYR A 138 7.47 6.37 7.28
N SER A 139 6.73 5.25 7.26
CA SER A 139 5.36 5.21 7.75
C SER A 139 5.33 5.28 9.27
N GLN A 140 4.82 6.39 9.82
CA GLN A 140 4.60 6.53 11.25
C GLN A 140 3.34 5.79 11.72
N ARG A 141 2.46 5.40 10.80
CA ARG A 141 1.22 4.67 11.10
C ARG A 141 1.37 3.15 10.98
N LEU A 142 2.44 2.68 10.30
CA LEU A 142 2.77 1.26 10.16
C LEU A 142 4.31 1.09 10.18
N PRO A 143 4.97 1.22 11.34
CA PRO A 143 6.43 1.25 11.42
C PRO A 143 7.15 -0.05 11.03
N ASN A 144 6.53 -1.23 11.16
CA ASN A 144 7.11 -2.49 10.68
C ASN A 144 7.35 -2.48 9.16
N ALA A 145 6.44 -1.86 8.39
CA ALA A 145 6.64 -1.64 6.96
C ALA A 145 7.80 -0.68 6.66
N SER A 146 8.13 0.24 7.58
CA SER A 146 9.24 1.18 7.43
C SER A 146 10.62 0.56 7.68
N ALA A 147 10.67 -0.57 8.37
CA ALA A 147 11.94 -1.20 8.76
C ALA A 147 12.80 -1.56 7.54
N LEU A 148 12.22 -2.24 6.55
CA LEU A 148 12.89 -2.60 5.29
C LEU A 148 12.18 -2.06 4.04
N GLY A 149 11.14 -1.24 4.21
CA GLY A 149 10.43 -0.52 3.15
C GLY A 149 9.04 -1.07 2.84
N LYS A 150 8.11 -0.17 2.57
CA LYS A 150 6.70 -0.49 2.33
C LYS A 150 6.47 -1.50 1.20
N ILE A 151 7.23 -1.34 0.10
CA ILE A 151 7.11 -2.23 -1.07
C ILE A 151 7.54 -3.68 -0.76
N PHE A 152 8.25 -3.91 0.34
CA PHE A 152 8.65 -5.22 0.83
C PHE A 152 7.83 -5.69 2.04
N THR A 153 6.66 -5.09 2.28
CA THR A 153 5.70 -5.58 3.27
C THR A 153 5.26 -6.99 2.91
N ALA A 154 5.34 -7.90 3.89
CA ALA A 154 4.96 -9.30 3.72
C ALA A 154 3.45 -9.45 3.48
N LEU A 155 3.09 -10.35 2.59
CA LEU A 155 1.72 -10.77 2.36
C LEU A 155 1.55 -12.23 2.77
N PRO A 156 0.46 -12.60 3.42
CA PRO A 156 0.16 -14.00 3.75
C PRO A 156 -0.30 -14.77 2.50
N LEU A 157 0.54 -14.80 1.48
CA LEU A 157 0.25 -15.35 0.16
C LEU A 157 1.50 -16.02 -0.41
N GLY A 158 1.34 -17.23 -0.94
CA GLY A 158 2.42 -17.94 -1.65
C GLY A 158 3.35 -18.78 -0.74
N SER A 159 4.22 -19.56 -1.39
CA SER A 159 5.24 -20.42 -0.73
C SER A 159 6.46 -20.54 -1.68
N PRO A 160 7.50 -19.71 -1.51
CA PRO A 160 7.68 -18.63 -0.51
C PRO A 160 6.66 -17.50 -0.63
N ILE A 161 6.56 -16.70 0.43
CA ILE A 161 5.58 -15.62 0.49
C ILE A 161 5.84 -14.55 -0.57
N TYR A 162 4.76 -13.90 -1.01
CA TYR A 162 4.84 -12.66 -1.77
C TYR A 162 5.03 -11.46 -0.82
N GLN A 163 5.62 -10.41 -1.35
CA GLN A 163 5.61 -9.08 -0.77
C GLN A 163 4.82 -8.14 -1.70
N MET A 164 4.60 -6.91 -1.27
CA MET A 164 3.83 -5.94 -2.07
C MET A 164 4.43 -5.75 -3.47
N LEU A 165 5.75 -5.86 -3.64
CA LEU A 165 6.40 -5.76 -4.95
C LEU A 165 5.87 -6.82 -5.93
N GLU A 166 5.91 -8.09 -5.55
CA GLU A 166 5.44 -9.17 -6.41
C GLU A 166 3.94 -9.06 -6.68
N LEU A 167 3.16 -8.64 -5.67
CA LEU A 167 1.73 -8.42 -5.88
C LEU A 167 1.46 -7.31 -6.89
N LYS A 168 2.14 -6.15 -6.76
CA LYS A 168 2.04 -5.05 -7.74
C LYS A 168 2.41 -5.51 -9.15
N LEU A 169 3.54 -6.20 -9.29
CA LEU A 169 3.97 -6.74 -10.57
C LEU A 169 2.98 -7.74 -11.16
N ALA A 170 2.35 -8.56 -10.32
CA ALA A 170 1.32 -9.51 -10.74
C ALA A 170 0.03 -8.80 -11.17
N MET A 171 -0.45 -7.82 -10.40
CA MET A 171 -1.69 -7.10 -10.72
C MET A 171 -1.58 -6.27 -12.00
N TYR A 172 -0.39 -5.76 -12.33
CA TYR A 172 -0.13 -4.95 -13.52
C TYR A 172 0.51 -5.74 -14.67
N ILE A 173 0.41 -7.07 -14.65
CA ILE A 173 1.11 -7.97 -15.58
C ILE A 173 0.70 -7.75 -17.04
N ASP A 174 -0.54 -7.34 -17.28
CA ASP A 174 -1.10 -7.14 -18.62
C ASP A 174 -0.88 -5.71 -19.17
N PHE A 175 -0.45 -4.76 -18.32
CA PHE A 175 -0.37 -3.36 -18.71
C PHE A 175 0.71 -3.09 -19.79
N PRO A 176 1.94 -3.62 -19.69
CA PRO A 176 2.97 -3.33 -20.68
C PRO A 176 2.57 -3.67 -22.11
N CYS A 177 1.82 -4.76 -22.32
CA CYS A 177 1.36 -5.18 -23.65
C CYS A 177 0.32 -4.22 -24.27
N HIS A 178 -0.31 -3.37 -23.46
CA HIS A 178 -1.41 -2.48 -23.85
C HIS A 178 -1.12 -1.01 -23.51
N MET A 179 0.13 -0.68 -23.34
CA MET A 179 0.61 0.63 -22.94
C MET A 179 1.58 1.17 -23.99
N ASN A 180 1.36 2.40 -24.44
CA ASN A 180 2.40 3.10 -25.19
C ASN A 180 3.61 3.34 -24.26
N PRO A 181 4.84 3.46 -24.83
CA PRO A 181 5.99 3.84 -24.02
C PRO A 181 5.67 5.07 -23.17
N GLY A 182 6.02 5.01 -21.90
CA GLY A 182 5.67 6.03 -20.90
C GLY A 182 5.87 5.53 -19.49
N ILE A 183 5.36 6.26 -18.51
CA ILE A 183 5.59 5.98 -17.08
C ILE A 183 4.27 5.75 -16.37
N LEU A 184 4.10 4.57 -15.80
CA LEU A 184 3.02 4.26 -14.85
C LEU A 184 3.52 4.54 -13.43
N VAL A 185 2.80 5.36 -12.70
CA VAL A 185 3.13 5.77 -11.33
C VAL A 185 2.14 5.14 -10.36
N THR A 186 2.63 4.48 -9.32
CA THR A 186 1.80 3.84 -8.28
C THR A 186 2.40 4.01 -6.89
N CYS A 187 1.59 3.81 -5.85
CA CYS A 187 2.03 3.76 -4.46
C CYS A 187 2.44 2.33 -4.05
N ALA A 188 3.24 2.21 -2.98
CA ALA A 188 3.74 0.93 -2.49
C ALA A 188 2.79 0.22 -1.52
N ASP A 189 1.78 0.92 -0.98
CA ASP A 189 0.95 0.50 0.16
C ASP A 189 -0.54 0.34 -0.18
N ASP A 190 -0.90 0.30 -1.45
CA ASP A 190 -2.25 0.01 -1.95
C ASP A 190 -2.31 -1.28 -2.78
N ILE A 191 -3.49 -1.87 -2.84
CA ILE A 191 -3.79 -3.09 -3.61
C ILE A 191 -5.02 -2.82 -4.47
N GLU A 192 -4.86 -2.96 -5.78
CA GLU A 192 -5.94 -2.85 -6.74
C GLU A 192 -6.30 -4.23 -7.28
N LEU A 193 -7.48 -4.70 -6.94
CA LEU A 193 -8.05 -5.91 -7.55
C LEU A 193 -9.10 -5.50 -8.57
N TYR A 194 -9.02 -6.02 -9.78
CA TYR A 194 -9.95 -5.69 -10.84
C TYR A 194 -10.15 -6.86 -11.81
N SER A 195 -11.34 -6.91 -12.38
CA SER A 195 -11.69 -7.80 -13.48
C SER A 195 -12.19 -6.96 -14.64
N THR A 196 -11.77 -7.33 -15.84
CA THR A 196 -12.30 -6.82 -17.12
C THR A 196 -12.98 -7.97 -17.85
N GLY A 197 -13.83 -7.68 -18.82
CA GLY A 197 -14.42 -8.71 -19.69
C GLY A 197 -13.33 -9.57 -20.37
N GLU A 198 -13.67 -10.79 -20.80
CA GLU A 198 -12.71 -11.80 -21.30
C GLU A 198 -11.84 -11.28 -22.47
N SER A 199 -12.33 -10.30 -23.23
CA SER A 199 -11.64 -9.68 -24.39
C SER A 199 -11.33 -8.20 -24.18
N GLU A 200 -11.51 -7.66 -22.98
CA GLU A 200 -11.27 -6.25 -22.67
C GLU A 200 -9.95 -6.10 -21.91
N PHE A 201 -9.14 -5.14 -22.39
CA PHE A 201 -7.84 -4.82 -21.78
C PHE A 201 -7.78 -3.34 -21.42
N ILE A 202 -7.20 -3.05 -20.28
CA ILE A 202 -6.86 -1.70 -19.88
C ILE A 202 -5.76 -1.18 -20.80
N ARG A 203 -6.00 -0.03 -21.45
CA ARG A 203 -5.07 0.59 -22.41
C ARG A 203 -4.58 1.93 -21.91
N PHE A 204 -3.28 2.14 -22.02
CA PHE A 204 -2.63 3.41 -21.74
C PHE A 204 -2.05 3.96 -23.06
N ASP A 205 -2.95 4.36 -23.95
CA ASP A 205 -2.63 4.78 -25.34
C ASP A 205 -3.06 6.23 -25.63
N LYS A 206 -3.64 6.93 -24.67
CA LYS A 206 -4.10 8.31 -24.83
C LYS A 206 -3.01 9.31 -24.48
N PRO A 207 -2.94 10.47 -25.21
CA PRO A 207 -2.02 11.54 -24.86
C PRO A 207 -2.33 12.16 -23.47
N GLY A 208 -1.29 12.63 -22.79
CA GLY A 208 -1.37 13.26 -21.50
C GLY A 208 -1.29 12.25 -20.35
N PHE A 209 -2.21 12.38 -19.41
CA PHE A 209 -2.30 11.48 -18.26
C PHE A 209 -3.51 10.55 -18.40
N THR A 210 -3.37 9.33 -17.95
CA THR A 210 -4.45 8.35 -17.84
C THR A 210 -4.41 7.72 -16.45
N ALA A 211 -5.47 7.86 -15.67
CA ALA A 211 -5.56 7.33 -14.31
C ALA A 211 -6.57 6.18 -14.23
N LEU A 212 -6.37 5.25 -13.28
CA LEU A 212 -7.38 4.26 -12.92
C LEU A 212 -8.32 4.83 -11.85
N ALA A 213 -9.58 4.48 -11.95
CA ALA A 213 -10.62 4.89 -11.02
C ALA A 213 -11.43 3.70 -10.52
N HIS A 214 -11.63 3.64 -9.19
CA HIS A 214 -12.31 2.57 -8.50
C HIS A 214 -13.54 3.10 -7.75
N PRO A 215 -14.69 2.39 -7.77
CA PRO A 215 -15.84 2.77 -6.96
C PRO A 215 -15.50 2.59 -5.47
N SER A 216 -15.69 3.65 -4.71
CA SER A 216 -15.33 3.70 -3.29
C SER A 216 -16.38 4.44 -2.48
N SER A 217 -16.49 4.16 -1.18
CA SER A 217 -17.37 4.92 -0.30
C SER A 217 -16.92 6.38 -0.18
N LEU A 218 -17.85 7.28 0.18
CA LEU A 218 -17.54 8.68 0.39
C LEU A 218 -16.45 8.86 1.47
N THR A 219 -16.45 7.99 2.49
CA THR A 219 -15.42 8.01 3.55
C THR A 219 -14.03 7.75 2.99
N VAL A 220 -13.87 6.77 2.12
CA VAL A 220 -12.60 6.50 1.41
C VAL A 220 -12.20 7.70 0.56
N GLY A 221 -13.17 8.33 -0.12
CA GLY A 221 -12.95 9.54 -0.91
C GLY A 221 -12.37 10.72 -0.12
N THR A 222 -12.63 10.80 1.20
CA THR A 222 -12.02 11.88 2.02
C THR A 222 -10.52 11.72 2.25
N THR A 223 -9.97 10.55 2.00
CA THR A 223 -8.55 10.22 2.24
C THR A 223 -7.76 10.00 0.95
N HIS A 224 -8.44 9.94 -0.20
CA HIS A 224 -7.85 9.68 -1.52
C HIS A 224 -8.23 10.79 -2.51
N GLY A 225 -7.71 10.70 -3.73
CA GLY A 225 -8.17 11.54 -4.83
C GLY A 225 -9.52 11.09 -5.35
N VAL A 226 -10.34 12.03 -5.81
CA VAL A 226 -11.69 11.78 -6.31
C VAL A 226 -11.84 12.41 -7.69
N PHE A 227 -12.33 11.64 -8.66
CA PHE A 227 -12.59 12.12 -10.02
C PHE A 227 -13.98 12.72 -10.14
N VAL A 228 -14.07 13.92 -10.70
CA VAL A 228 -15.29 14.51 -11.27
C VAL A 228 -15.24 14.19 -12.76
N LEU A 229 -16.02 13.21 -13.20
CA LEU A 229 -16.03 12.76 -14.59
C LEU A 229 -16.96 13.61 -15.45
N GLU A 230 -16.62 13.79 -16.72
CA GLU A 230 -17.54 14.42 -17.67
C GLU A 230 -18.80 13.56 -17.86
N PRO A 231 -19.98 14.18 -18.11
CA PRO A 231 -21.20 13.44 -18.39
C PRO A 231 -21.02 12.43 -19.52
N PHE A 232 -21.70 11.30 -19.43
CA PHE A 232 -21.61 10.23 -20.40
C PHE A 232 -23.01 9.72 -20.75
N ASP A 233 -23.36 9.75 -22.03
CA ASP A 233 -24.72 9.47 -22.51
C ASP A 233 -25.06 7.98 -22.66
N TYR A 234 -24.21 7.06 -22.19
CA TYR A 234 -24.45 5.63 -22.34
C TYR A 234 -25.18 5.03 -21.14
N LEU A 235 -26.31 4.36 -21.42
CA LEU A 235 -27.25 3.81 -20.44
C LEU A 235 -26.97 2.33 -20.04
N GLY A 236 -25.73 1.82 -20.17
CA GLY A 236 -25.42 0.42 -19.86
C GLY A 236 -24.28 0.27 -18.85
N TYR A 237 -24.37 -0.71 -17.94
CA TYR A 237 -23.26 -1.11 -17.07
C TYR A 237 -22.15 -1.78 -17.89
N ARG A 238 -20.92 -1.35 -17.67
CA ARG A 238 -19.70 -1.99 -18.21
C ARG A 238 -18.67 -2.12 -17.10
N ASP A 239 -17.94 -3.23 -17.08
CA ASP A 239 -16.85 -3.43 -16.11
C ASP A 239 -15.69 -2.45 -16.35
N LEU A 240 -15.46 -2.08 -17.63
CA LEU A 240 -14.39 -1.17 -18.07
C LEU A 240 -14.98 -0.02 -18.89
N GLU A 241 -14.71 1.22 -18.49
CA GLU A 241 -15.10 2.42 -19.24
C GLU A 241 -13.92 3.38 -19.39
N TYR A 242 -13.87 4.10 -20.52
CA TYR A 242 -12.92 5.17 -20.77
C TYR A 242 -13.64 6.51 -20.72
N ARG A 243 -13.25 7.36 -19.77
CA ARG A 243 -13.91 8.64 -19.49
C ARG A 243 -12.90 9.79 -19.55
N CYS A 244 -13.38 11.01 -19.70
CA CYS A 244 -12.58 12.21 -19.48
C CYS A 244 -12.83 12.77 -18.08
N CYS A 245 -11.77 13.22 -17.42
CA CYS A 245 -11.88 13.88 -16.14
C CYS A 245 -12.13 15.39 -16.35
N HIS A 246 -13.23 15.90 -15.82
CA HIS A 246 -13.47 17.34 -15.78
C HIS A 246 -12.58 18.01 -14.73
N ARG A 247 -12.50 17.42 -13.54
CA ARG A 247 -11.71 17.93 -12.41
C ARG A 247 -11.29 16.77 -11.50
N PHE A 248 -10.10 16.85 -10.95
CA PHE A 248 -9.61 15.97 -9.90
C PHE A 248 -9.62 16.69 -8.55
N LEU A 249 -10.13 16.06 -7.51
CA LEU A 249 -10.19 16.57 -6.14
C LEU A 249 -9.26 15.75 -5.26
N HIS A 250 -8.33 16.39 -4.56
CA HIS A 250 -7.41 15.68 -3.67
C HIS A 250 -7.90 15.76 -2.22
N LYS A 251 -8.27 14.61 -1.66
CA LYS A 251 -8.78 14.45 -0.27
C LYS A 251 -9.89 15.46 0.05
N PRO A 252 -10.94 15.51 -0.75
CA PRO A 252 -12.04 16.46 -0.55
C PRO A 252 -12.87 16.11 0.68
N SER A 253 -13.53 17.10 1.27
CA SER A 253 -14.63 16.82 2.20
C SER A 253 -15.85 16.26 1.45
N ILE A 254 -16.76 15.59 2.19
CA ILE A 254 -17.98 15.04 1.60
C ILE A 254 -18.82 16.15 0.94
N GLU A 255 -18.90 17.34 1.58
CA GLU A 255 -19.62 18.49 1.03
C GLU A 255 -19.03 18.92 -0.33
N LYS A 256 -17.70 18.92 -0.48
CA LYS A 256 -17.05 19.24 -1.75
C LYS A 256 -17.30 18.18 -2.82
N MET A 257 -17.41 16.90 -2.46
CA MET A 257 -17.77 15.85 -3.42
C MET A 257 -19.16 16.10 -4.01
N TYR A 258 -20.14 16.50 -3.20
CA TYR A 258 -21.47 16.89 -3.67
C TYR A 258 -21.44 18.19 -4.47
N GLU A 259 -20.75 19.21 -3.97
CA GLU A 259 -20.65 20.54 -4.63
C GLU A 259 -20.13 20.41 -6.06
N PHE A 260 -19.12 19.59 -6.28
CA PHE A 260 -18.51 19.39 -7.60
C PHE A 260 -19.16 18.28 -8.42
N GLY A 261 -20.20 17.60 -7.92
CA GLY A 261 -20.90 16.53 -8.65
C GLY A 261 -20.08 15.25 -8.82
N ALA A 262 -19.19 14.94 -7.87
CA ALA A 262 -18.39 13.72 -7.89
C ALA A 262 -19.18 12.49 -7.39
N VAL A 263 -20.28 12.70 -6.65
CA VAL A 263 -21.05 11.62 -6.03
C VAL A 263 -21.94 10.93 -7.05
N CYS A 264 -21.75 9.62 -7.18
CA CYS A 264 -22.55 8.74 -8.03
C CYS A 264 -23.63 8.04 -7.22
N ARG A 265 -24.81 7.85 -7.83
CA ARG A 265 -25.94 7.12 -7.26
C ARG A 265 -26.26 5.93 -8.14
N PRO A 266 -26.29 4.70 -7.61
CA PRO A 266 -26.81 3.57 -8.34
C PRO A 266 -28.31 3.77 -8.57
N GLY A 267 -28.80 3.48 -9.78
CA GLY A 267 -30.23 3.33 -10.02
C GLY A 267 -31.03 4.53 -10.49
N SER A 268 -30.43 5.65 -10.90
CA SER A 268 -31.19 6.69 -11.64
C SER A 268 -31.68 6.21 -13.03
N PHE A 269 -31.31 5.01 -13.45
CA PHE A 269 -31.60 4.46 -14.78
C PHE A 269 -32.67 3.35 -14.81
N LEU A 270 -33.29 2.97 -13.68
CA LEU A 270 -34.29 1.92 -13.63
C LEU A 270 -35.69 2.39 -13.18
N GLN A 271 -35.95 3.71 -13.09
CA GLN A 271 -37.20 4.22 -12.51
C GLN A 271 -38.32 4.50 -13.52
N GLU A 272 -38.14 4.30 -14.83
CA GLU A 272 -39.21 4.61 -15.80
C GLU A 272 -40.07 3.43 -16.28
N ASP A 273 -39.73 2.17 -16.00
CA ASP A 273 -40.45 1.02 -16.60
C ASP A 273 -41.15 0.05 -15.63
N LEU A 274 -41.29 0.34 -14.35
CA LEU A 274 -42.02 -0.55 -13.42
C LEU A 274 -43.03 0.18 -12.53
N ALA A 275 -44.03 0.78 -13.17
CA ALA A 275 -45.28 1.13 -12.49
C ALA A 275 -46.22 -0.08 -12.47
N GLY A 276 -46.22 -0.84 -11.39
CA GLY A 276 -47.19 -1.92 -11.14
C GLY A 276 -46.64 -3.12 -10.40
N GLY A 277 -46.81 -3.16 -9.08
CA GLY A 277 -46.69 -4.37 -8.29
C GLY A 277 -45.90 -4.18 -7.00
N ASP A 278 -46.44 -4.66 -5.89
CA ASP A 278 -45.85 -4.67 -4.54
C ASP A 278 -44.38 -5.12 -4.57
N THR A 279 -43.47 -4.18 -4.41
CA THR A 279 -42.04 -4.43 -4.30
C THR A 279 -41.58 -4.38 -2.85
N PRO A 280 -40.87 -5.41 -2.35
CA PRO A 280 -40.15 -5.31 -1.07
C PRO A 280 -39.15 -4.15 -1.16
N SER A 281 -39.01 -3.40 -0.08
CA SER A 281 -38.10 -2.26 0.03
C SER A 281 -36.72 -2.62 -0.50
N LEU A 282 -36.42 -2.20 -1.73
CA LEU A 282 -35.06 -2.21 -2.29
C LEU A 282 -34.19 -1.32 -1.38
N LYS A 283 -33.23 -1.94 -0.71
CA LYS A 283 -32.12 -1.20 -0.10
C LYS A 283 -31.45 -0.44 -1.24
N LEU A 284 -31.61 0.89 -1.28
CA LEU A 284 -30.81 1.73 -2.17
C LEU A 284 -29.35 1.42 -1.91
N ASP A 285 -28.62 1.06 -2.97
CA ASP A 285 -27.18 0.91 -2.88
C ASP A 285 -26.56 2.24 -2.41
N PRO A 286 -25.51 2.19 -1.55
CA PRO A 286 -24.94 3.40 -0.98
C PRO A 286 -24.32 4.27 -2.07
N GLU A 287 -24.43 5.59 -1.91
CA GLU A 287 -23.73 6.56 -2.76
C GLU A 287 -22.21 6.27 -2.74
N TYR A 288 -21.56 6.46 -3.88
CA TYR A 288 -20.15 6.20 -4.06
C TYR A 288 -19.46 7.29 -4.88
N VAL A 289 -18.14 7.29 -4.87
CA VAL A 289 -17.28 8.15 -5.70
C VAL A 289 -16.24 7.29 -6.39
N TYR A 290 -15.67 7.81 -7.47
CA TYR A 290 -14.53 7.17 -8.11
C TYR A 290 -13.22 7.72 -7.52
N THR A 291 -12.46 6.85 -6.83
CA THR A 291 -11.17 7.21 -6.25
C THR A 291 -10.00 6.77 -7.14
N ASP A 292 -8.90 7.51 -7.01
CA ASP A 292 -7.64 7.20 -7.70
C ASP A 292 -6.89 6.03 -7.06
N SER A 293 -5.97 5.43 -7.83
CA SER A 293 -4.94 4.50 -7.35
C SER A 293 -3.60 4.75 -8.03
N LEU A 294 -3.55 4.67 -9.33
CA LEU A 294 -2.35 4.88 -10.14
C LEU A 294 -2.65 5.76 -11.35
N PHE A 295 -1.61 6.29 -11.96
CA PHE A 295 -1.73 7.02 -13.22
C PHE A 295 -0.56 6.75 -14.15
N TYR A 296 -0.85 6.76 -15.42
CA TYR A 296 0.11 6.78 -16.51
C TYR A 296 0.32 8.21 -17.00
N MET A 297 1.55 8.56 -17.36
CA MET A 297 1.86 9.76 -18.11
C MET A 297 2.65 9.41 -19.37
N ASP A 298 2.26 10.01 -20.50
CA ASP A 298 3.00 9.85 -21.74
C ASP A 298 4.39 10.53 -21.69
N HIS A 299 5.29 10.16 -22.57
CA HIS A 299 6.64 10.74 -22.61
C HIS A 299 6.65 12.24 -22.80
N LYS A 300 5.69 12.80 -23.56
CA LYS A 300 5.60 14.25 -23.77
C LYS A 300 5.35 14.98 -22.45
N SER A 301 4.46 14.45 -21.63
CA SER A 301 4.16 14.98 -20.30
C SER A 301 5.34 14.79 -19.34
N ALA A 302 5.96 13.63 -19.35
CA ALA A 302 7.16 13.34 -18.58
C ALA A 302 8.33 14.26 -18.94
N ARG A 303 8.57 14.51 -20.22
CA ARG A 303 9.58 15.46 -20.72
C ARG A 303 9.31 16.91 -20.28
N LYS A 304 8.04 17.34 -20.24
CA LYS A 304 7.68 18.67 -19.73
C LYS A 304 8.05 18.80 -18.24
N LEU A 305 7.74 17.78 -17.45
CA LEU A 305 8.08 17.74 -16.02
C LEU A 305 9.60 17.70 -15.81
N LEU A 306 10.32 16.92 -16.58
CA LEU A 306 11.79 16.86 -16.53
C LEU A 306 12.42 18.21 -16.85
N ALA A 307 12.05 18.83 -17.96
CA ALA A 307 12.55 20.16 -18.35
C ALA A 307 12.24 21.24 -17.28
N PHE A 308 11.07 21.14 -16.65
CA PHE A 308 10.73 22.00 -15.53
C PHE A 308 11.68 21.77 -14.34
N TYR A 309 11.93 20.50 -13.98
CA TYR A 309 12.84 20.15 -12.88
C TYR A 309 14.27 20.61 -13.12
N GLU A 310 14.77 20.46 -14.33
CA GLU A 310 16.10 20.96 -14.72
C GLU A 310 16.20 22.49 -14.61
N LYS A 311 15.15 23.19 -15.01
CA LYS A 311 15.07 24.65 -14.91
C LYS A 311 15.05 25.17 -13.48
N ILE A 312 14.36 24.48 -12.55
CA ILE A 312 14.32 24.90 -11.15
C ILE A 312 15.59 24.52 -10.38
N GLY A 313 16.32 23.48 -10.84
CA GLY A 313 17.57 22.99 -10.23
C GLY A 313 17.35 22.23 -8.94
N THR A 314 17.02 22.89 -7.85
CA THR A 314 16.81 22.28 -6.53
C THR A 314 15.37 22.49 -6.07
N LEU A 315 14.73 21.42 -5.59
CA LEU A 315 13.40 21.46 -4.99
C LEU A 315 13.55 21.42 -3.46
N ASN A 316 12.99 22.42 -2.77
CA ASN A 316 13.11 22.59 -1.31
C ASN A 316 11.75 22.50 -0.58
N CYS A 317 10.71 21.97 -1.23
CA CYS A 317 9.37 21.84 -0.65
C CYS A 317 8.70 20.53 -1.08
N GLU A 318 7.72 20.07 -0.31
CA GLU A 318 6.97 18.85 -0.60
C GLU A 318 5.98 19.06 -1.74
N ILE A 319 6.16 18.35 -2.86
CA ILE A 319 5.24 18.27 -3.99
C ILE A 319 4.59 16.89 -4.01
N ASP A 320 3.29 16.86 -4.20
CA ASP A 320 2.49 15.64 -4.25
C ASP A 320 2.11 15.30 -5.70
N ALA A 321 2.51 14.12 -6.18
CA ALA A 321 2.23 13.70 -7.55
C ALA A 321 0.73 13.54 -7.84
N TYR A 322 -0.05 13.20 -6.86
CA TYR A 322 -1.51 13.10 -6.96
C TYR A 322 -2.15 14.48 -6.72
N GLY A 323 -1.79 15.13 -5.61
CA GLY A 323 -2.34 16.42 -5.23
C GLY A 323 -1.94 17.57 -6.14
N ASP A 324 -0.68 17.64 -6.57
CA ASP A 324 -0.19 18.80 -7.32
C ASP A 324 -0.14 18.57 -8.84
N PHE A 325 0.05 17.32 -9.30
CA PHE A 325 0.00 17.04 -10.75
C PHE A 325 -1.44 16.85 -11.22
N LEU A 326 -2.20 15.90 -10.63
CA LEU A 326 -3.51 15.56 -11.15
C LEU A 326 -4.54 16.69 -10.97
N GLN A 327 -4.48 17.47 -9.89
CA GLN A 327 -5.37 18.63 -9.73
C GLN A 327 -5.13 19.74 -10.76
N ALA A 328 -3.95 19.76 -11.41
CA ALA A 328 -3.65 20.71 -12.48
C ALA A 328 -4.26 20.34 -13.83
N LEU A 329 -4.80 19.11 -13.95
CA LEU A 329 -5.26 18.51 -15.20
C LEU A 329 -6.79 18.65 -15.35
N GLY A 330 -7.24 18.48 -16.60
CA GLY A 330 -8.66 18.59 -16.95
C GLY A 330 -9.15 20.02 -17.14
N PRO A 331 -10.28 20.21 -17.87
CA PRO A 331 -10.79 21.53 -18.22
C PRO A 331 -11.30 22.34 -17.02
N GLY A 332 -11.76 21.65 -15.95
CA GLY A 332 -12.26 22.27 -14.72
C GLY A 332 -11.18 22.60 -13.68
N ALA A 333 -9.89 22.36 -13.97
CA ALA A 333 -8.79 22.62 -13.04
C ALA A 333 -8.64 24.13 -12.77
N THR A 334 -8.51 24.48 -11.49
CA THR A 334 -8.35 25.88 -11.04
C THR A 334 -7.14 26.00 -10.11
N VAL A 335 -6.53 27.17 -10.03
CA VAL A 335 -5.28 27.40 -9.28
C VAL A 335 -5.48 27.47 -7.76
N GLU A 336 -6.71 27.50 -7.28
CA GLU A 336 -7.05 27.73 -5.86
C GLU A 336 -6.49 26.64 -4.94
N TYR A 337 -6.42 25.38 -5.39
CA TYR A 337 -5.89 24.29 -4.58
C TYR A 337 -4.43 24.50 -4.15
N THR A 338 -3.66 25.26 -4.93
CA THR A 338 -2.23 25.50 -4.65
C THR A 338 -1.97 26.24 -3.33
N ARG A 339 -3.02 26.93 -2.82
CA ARG A 339 -2.96 27.65 -1.55
C ARG A 339 -3.28 26.78 -0.33
N ASN A 340 -3.80 25.57 -0.54
CA ASN A 340 -4.07 24.65 0.57
C ASN A 340 -2.81 23.89 0.96
N THR A 341 -2.17 24.29 2.06
CA THR A 341 -0.93 23.72 2.56
C THR A 341 -1.12 22.67 3.67
N SER A 342 -2.36 22.30 3.98
CA SER A 342 -2.68 21.37 5.08
C SER A 342 -2.15 19.93 4.88
N ASN A 343 -1.77 19.57 3.67
CA ASN A 343 -1.33 18.22 3.29
C ASN A 343 0.20 18.00 3.39
N VAL A 344 0.98 19.04 3.66
CA VAL A 344 2.45 18.92 3.78
C VAL A 344 2.90 18.78 5.23
N THR A 345 4.06 18.17 5.41
CA THR A 345 4.66 18.00 6.75
C THR A 345 5.16 19.34 7.30
N LYS A 346 5.70 20.20 6.42
CA LYS A 346 6.21 21.52 6.75
C LYS A 346 5.86 22.48 5.62
N GLU A 347 5.30 23.62 5.97
CA GLU A 347 5.01 24.68 5.02
C GLU A 347 6.29 25.50 4.77
N GLU A 348 6.89 25.29 3.59
CA GLU A 348 8.02 26.08 3.14
C GLU A 348 7.53 27.32 2.39
N SER A 349 8.30 28.42 2.47
CA SER A 349 7.91 29.71 1.85
C SER A 349 7.71 29.64 0.34
N GLU A 350 8.38 28.70 -0.33
CA GLU A 350 8.30 28.52 -1.80
C GLU A 350 7.19 27.56 -2.26
N LEU A 351 6.49 26.88 -1.33
CA LEU A 351 5.55 25.82 -1.64
C LEU A 351 4.43 26.27 -2.57
N VAL A 352 3.78 27.38 -2.24
CA VAL A 352 2.64 27.90 -3.02
C VAL A 352 3.08 28.33 -4.43
N ASP A 353 4.22 29.03 -4.53
CA ASP A 353 4.80 29.43 -5.83
C ASP A 353 5.13 28.20 -6.69
N MET A 354 5.78 27.19 -6.09
CA MET A 354 6.13 25.95 -6.79
C MET A 354 4.90 25.22 -7.32
N ARG A 355 3.84 25.09 -6.52
CA ARG A 355 2.56 24.51 -6.93
C ARG A 355 1.90 25.29 -8.06
N GLN A 356 1.91 26.62 -8.00
CA GLN A 356 1.38 27.48 -9.07
C GLN A 356 2.17 27.30 -10.37
N ARG A 357 3.48 27.20 -10.30
CA ARG A 357 4.33 26.91 -11.47
C ARG A 357 4.01 25.56 -12.09
N ILE A 358 3.80 24.52 -11.28
CA ILE A 358 3.39 23.18 -11.75
C ILE A 358 1.99 23.25 -12.37
N PHE A 359 1.04 23.96 -11.73
CA PHE A 359 -0.29 24.18 -12.28
C PHE A 359 -0.21 24.79 -13.68
N HIS A 360 0.52 25.88 -13.86
CA HIS A 360 0.66 26.54 -15.16
C HIS A 360 1.38 25.69 -16.20
N LEU A 361 2.34 24.85 -15.77
CA LEU A 361 3.01 23.90 -16.65
C LEU A 361 2.06 22.84 -17.21
N LEU A 362 1.21 22.27 -16.35
CA LEU A 362 0.33 21.15 -16.69
C LEU A 362 -1.06 21.57 -17.18
N LYS A 363 -1.49 22.79 -16.94
CA LYS A 363 -2.79 23.32 -17.38
C LYS A 363 -3.05 23.05 -18.85
N GLY A 364 -4.22 22.52 -19.16
CA GLY A 364 -4.62 22.14 -20.51
C GLY A 364 -4.09 20.78 -20.98
N THR A 365 -3.36 20.05 -20.14
CA THR A 365 -3.02 18.65 -20.40
C THR A 365 -4.22 17.77 -20.05
N ALA A 366 -4.54 16.80 -20.91
CA ALA A 366 -5.68 15.91 -20.73
C ALA A 366 -5.46 14.96 -19.54
N LEU A 367 -6.52 14.72 -18.77
CA LEU A 367 -6.62 13.64 -17.80
C LEU A 367 -7.71 12.66 -18.26
N ASN A 368 -7.28 11.55 -18.82
CA ASN A 368 -8.13 10.43 -19.16
C ASN A 368 -8.32 9.54 -17.93
N VAL A 369 -9.47 8.90 -17.81
CA VAL A 369 -9.78 8.01 -16.69
C VAL A 369 -10.27 6.68 -17.22
N VAL A 370 -9.65 5.62 -16.76
CA VAL A 370 -10.11 4.25 -16.94
C VAL A 370 -10.92 3.87 -15.70
N VAL A 371 -12.22 3.82 -15.85
CA VAL A 371 -13.14 3.45 -14.79
C VAL A 371 -13.27 1.94 -14.73
N LEU A 372 -12.97 1.35 -13.59
CA LEU A 372 -13.02 -0.08 -13.31
C LEU A 372 -14.20 -0.35 -12.37
N ASN A 373 -15.40 -0.56 -12.94
CA ASN A 373 -16.62 -0.76 -12.15
C ASN A 373 -16.61 -2.09 -11.38
N ASN A 374 -15.92 -3.12 -11.91
CA ASN A 374 -15.71 -4.39 -11.23
C ASN A 374 -14.29 -4.43 -10.62
N SER A 375 -14.07 -3.60 -9.62
CA SER A 375 -12.79 -3.49 -8.93
C SER A 375 -12.96 -3.19 -7.45
N LYS A 376 -11.90 -3.43 -6.69
CA LYS A 376 -11.77 -3.05 -5.29
C LYS A 376 -10.40 -2.47 -5.03
N PHE A 377 -10.38 -1.44 -4.23
CA PHE A 377 -9.19 -0.76 -3.78
C PHE A 377 -9.00 -0.97 -2.28
N TYR A 378 -7.79 -1.41 -1.88
CA TYR A 378 -7.42 -1.63 -0.50
C TYR A 378 -6.14 -0.87 -0.19
N HIS A 379 -6.07 -0.28 0.99
CA HIS A 379 -4.89 0.42 1.48
C HIS A 379 -4.34 -0.29 2.72
N ILE A 380 -3.02 -0.46 2.79
CA ILE A 380 -2.29 -1.06 3.92
C ILE A 380 -1.30 -0.04 4.47
N GLY A 381 -1.80 1.05 5.01
CA GLY A 381 -0.98 2.16 5.48
C GLY A 381 -1.02 2.42 6.99
N THR A 382 -1.89 1.69 7.72
CA THR A 382 -2.02 1.81 9.19
C THR A 382 -1.98 0.45 9.87
N THR A 383 -1.65 0.42 11.17
CA THR A 383 -1.70 -0.79 11.99
C THR A 383 -3.09 -1.42 12.01
N GLU A 384 -4.14 -0.61 12.04
CA GLU A 384 -5.54 -1.07 12.07
C GLU A 384 -5.94 -1.70 10.73
N GLU A 385 -5.64 -1.06 9.59
CA GLU A 385 -5.86 -1.62 8.25
C GLU A 385 -5.09 -2.93 8.06
N TYR A 386 -3.81 -2.96 8.48
CA TYR A 386 -2.96 -4.14 8.40
C TYR A 386 -3.56 -5.34 9.15
N LEU A 387 -3.99 -5.13 10.40
CA LEU A 387 -4.66 -6.16 11.19
C LEU A 387 -5.98 -6.59 10.54
N PHE A 388 -6.83 -5.63 10.19
CA PHE A 388 -8.13 -5.91 9.60
C PHE A 388 -8.02 -6.75 8.32
N HIS A 389 -7.20 -6.32 7.37
CA HIS A 389 -7.05 -7.00 6.08
C HIS A 389 -6.46 -8.41 6.20
N PHE A 390 -5.55 -8.65 7.14
CA PHE A 390 -4.93 -9.97 7.26
C PHE A 390 -5.64 -10.93 8.20
N THR A 391 -6.52 -10.43 9.08
CA THR A 391 -7.20 -11.29 10.05
C THR A 391 -8.71 -11.36 9.88
N SER A 392 -9.37 -10.26 9.53
CA SER A 392 -10.83 -10.10 9.62
C SER A 392 -11.52 -9.82 8.29
N ASP A 393 -10.80 -9.26 7.30
CA ASP A 393 -11.35 -8.95 5.99
C ASP A 393 -11.57 -10.21 5.16
N GLY A 394 -12.78 -10.76 5.24
CA GLY A 394 -13.17 -11.93 4.46
C GLY A 394 -13.16 -11.68 2.95
N SER A 395 -13.36 -10.44 2.51
CA SER A 395 -13.38 -10.05 1.10
C SER A 395 -11.98 -10.14 0.49
N LEU A 396 -11.02 -9.41 1.04
CA LEU A 396 -9.63 -9.44 0.55
C LEU A 396 -9.03 -10.84 0.66
N LYS A 397 -9.28 -11.55 1.78
CA LYS A 397 -8.82 -12.93 1.97
C LYS A 397 -9.32 -13.86 0.86
N SER A 398 -10.61 -13.78 0.52
CA SER A 398 -11.22 -14.62 -0.51
C SER A 398 -10.70 -14.27 -1.90
N GLU A 399 -10.64 -12.98 -2.24
CA GLU A 399 -10.31 -12.49 -3.58
C GLU A 399 -8.84 -12.67 -3.92
N LEU A 400 -7.96 -12.38 -2.98
CA LEU A 400 -6.50 -12.53 -3.16
C LEU A 400 -6.00 -13.94 -2.82
N GLY A 401 -6.77 -14.71 -2.05
CA GLY A 401 -6.36 -16.05 -1.59
C GLY A 401 -5.39 -16.02 -0.42
N LEU A 402 -5.57 -15.06 0.51
CA LEU A 402 -4.70 -14.93 1.68
C LEU A 402 -4.86 -16.11 2.63
N GLN A 403 -3.74 -16.56 3.19
CA GLN A 403 -3.64 -17.71 4.09
C GLN A 403 -3.51 -17.24 5.54
N SER A 404 -4.12 -17.96 6.47
CA SER A 404 -3.91 -17.68 7.91
C SER A 404 -2.52 -18.11 8.38
N ILE A 405 -1.90 -19.10 7.73
CA ILE A 405 -0.52 -19.55 7.97
C ILE A 405 0.18 -19.60 6.61
N ALA A 406 1.07 -18.64 6.34
CA ALA A 406 1.78 -18.53 5.09
C ALA A 406 3.27 -18.80 5.29
N PHE A 407 3.79 -19.84 4.63
CA PHE A 407 5.21 -20.24 4.66
C PHE A 407 5.80 -20.17 6.08
N SER A 408 5.17 -20.89 7.04
CA SER A 408 5.54 -20.85 8.46
C SER A 408 5.57 -22.25 9.05
N ILE A 409 6.28 -22.42 10.16
CA ILE A 409 6.18 -23.57 11.05
C ILE A 409 5.28 -23.16 12.20
N PHE A 410 4.15 -23.81 12.31
CA PHE A 410 3.19 -23.63 13.39
C PHE A 410 2.60 -24.99 13.74
N PRO A 411 2.52 -25.35 15.00
CA PRO A 411 1.95 -26.64 15.42
C PRO A 411 0.49 -26.74 14.96
N ALA A 412 0.09 -27.94 14.58
CA ALA A 412 -1.24 -28.22 14.09
C ALA A 412 -2.29 -27.72 15.08
N ILE A 413 -3.03 -26.71 14.69
CA ILE A 413 -4.23 -26.26 15.40
C ILE A 413 -5.31 -27.30 15.13
N PRO A 414 -6.05 -27.78 16.14
CA PRO A 414 -7.25 -28.58 15.90
C PRO A 414 -8.15 -27.86 14.89
N GLU A 415 -8.61 -28.54 13.86
CA GLU A 415 -9.41 -28.02 12.73
C GLU A 415 -10.66 -27.22 13.14
N CYS A 416 -11.06 -27.24 14.39
CA CYS A 416 -12.26 -26.58 14.93
C CYS A 416 -12.06 -25.15 15.44
N SER A 417 -10.84 -24.58 15.43
CA SER A 417 -10.68 -23.20 15.87
C SER A 417 -10.80 -22.24 14.68
N ASN A 418 -11.85 -21.41 14.68
CA ASN A 418 -11.96 -20.19 13.84
C ASN A 418 -10.81 -19.22 14.18
N ASN A 419 -9.56 -19.64 13.96
CA ASN A 419 -8.40 -18.85 14.31
C ASN A 419 -8.26 -17.70 13.32
N LYS A 420 -8.67 -16.51 13.74
CA LYS A 420 -8.55 -15.25 12.97
C LYS A 420 -7.14 -14.63 13.09
N SER A 421 -6.10 -15.38 13.46
CA SER A 421 -4.71 -14.91 13.46
C SER A 421 -4.04 -15.15 12.11
N CYS A 422 -2.96 -14.42 11.83
CA CYS A 422 -2.18 -14.52 10.62
C CYS A 422 -0.68 -14.70 10.94
N ILE A 423 -0.09 -15.78 10.45
CA ILE A 423 1.32 -16.14 10.68
C ILE A 423 2.05 -16.14 9.34
N ILE A 424 3.06 -15.28 9.19
CA ILE A 424 3.75 -15.05 7.91
C ILE A 424 5.24 -15.31 8.08
N GLN A 425 5.79 -16.27 7.37
CA GLN A 425 7.22 -16.63 7.38
C GLN A 425 7.81 -16.60 8.80
N SER A 426 7.19 -17.35 9.70
CA SER A 426 7.53 -17.38 11.13
C SER A 426 7.61 -18.80 11.67
N ILE A 427 8.31 -18.97 12.79
CA ILE A 427 8.49 -20.25 13.46
C ILE A 427 7.97 -20.15 14.88
N LEU A 428 6.93 -20.90 15.20
CA LEU A 428 6.28 -20.93 16.49
C LEU A 428 6.41 -22.32 17.12
N ASP A 429 6.75 -22.35 18.42
CA ASP A 429 6.82 -23.59 19.19
C ASP A 429 5.42 -24.16 19.45
N SER A 430 5.35 -25.47 19.71
CA SER A 430 4.10 -26.20 19.95
C SER A 430 3.32 -25.71 21.19
N ARG A 431 3.96 -25.05 22.13
CA ARG A 431 3.34 -24.47 23.32
C ARG A 431 3.10 -22.96 23.23
N CYS A 432 3.33 -22.39 22.06
CA CYS A 432 3.03 -21.00 21.79
C CYS A 432 1.54 -20.81 21.45
N SER A 433 0.94 -19.74 21.94
CA SER A 433 -0.44 -19.37 21.60
C SER A 433 -0.52 -17.99 20.99
N VAL A 434 -1.34 -17.83 19.93
CA VAL A 434 -1.60 -16.55 19.27
C VAL A 434 -3.11 -16.32 19.25
N ALA A 435 -3.55 -15.28 19.94
CA ALA A 435 -4.96 -14.93 20.04
C ALA A 435 -5.50 -14.31 18.73
N PRO A 436 -6.82 -14.32 18.52
CA PRO A 436 -7.46 -13.79 17.31
C PRO A 436 -7.11 -12.33 17.02
N GLY A 437 -7.16 -11.95 15.75
CA GLY A 437 -6.88 -10.59 15.29
C GLY A 437 -5.39 -10.24 15.22
N SER A 438 -4.49 -11.17 15.57
CA SER A 438 -3.05 -10.91 15.66
C SER A 438 -2.29 -11.36 14.41
N VAL A 439 -1.26 -10.59 14.04
CA VAL A 439 -0.34 -10.89 12.94
C VAL A 439 1.07 -11.08 13.48
N VAL A 440 1.70 -12.20 13.12
CA VAL A 440 3.09 -12.52 13.44
C VAL A 440 3.87 -12.69 12.14
N GLU A 441 4.86 -11.83 11.89
CA GLU A 441 5.67 -11.89 10.68
C GLU A 441 7.17 -11.96 10.99
N TYR A 442 7.91 -12.75 10.21
CA TYR A 442 9.37 -12.87 10.30
C TYR A 442 9.88 -13.07 11.73
N SER A 443 9.15 -13.81 12.55
CA SER A 443 9.43 -13.92 13.98
C SER A 443 9.62 -15.37 14.41
N ARG A 444 10.38 -15.55 15.48
CA ARG A 444 10.50 -16.83 16.18
C ARG A 444 9.95 -16.70 17.59
N LEU A 445 8.93 -17.49 17.90
CA LEU A 445 8.31 -17.56 19.21
C LEU A 445 8.57 -18.93 19.85
N GLY A 446 9.24 -18.91 21.00
CA GLY A 446 9.60 -20.09 21.76
C GLY A 446 8.44 -20.64 22.59
N PRO A 447 8.72 -21.68 23.39
CA PRO A 447 7.70 -22.30 24.24
C PRO A 447 7.16 -21.30 25.28
N ASP A 448 5.87 -21.49 25.64
CA ASP A 448 5.18 -20.71 26.66
C ASP A 448 5.14 -19.19 26.38
N VAL A 449 5.19 -18.81 25.09
CA VAL A 449 4.89 -17.45 24.63
C VAL A 449 3.40 -17.35 24.31
N SER A 450 2.71 -16.42 24.97
CA SER A 450 1.32 -16.11 24.67
C SER A 450 1.18 -14.72 24.07
N VAL A 451 0.58 -14.64 22.89
CA VAL A 451 0.29 -13.38 22.19
C VAL A 451 -1.18 -13.03 22.41
N GLY A 452 -1.45 -11.85 22.95
CA GLY A 452 -2.80 -11.32 23.14
C GLY A 452 -3.51 -11.01 21.82
N GLU A 453 -4.77 -10.58 21.92
CA GLU A 453 -5.60 -10.24 20.76
C GLU A 453 -5.11 -8.97 20.06
N ASN A 454 -5.33 -8.90 18.74
CA ASN A 454 -5.05 -7.71 17.91
C ASN A 454 -3.61 -7.17 18.04
N CYS A 455 -2.63 -8.07 18.14
CA CYS A 455 -1.21 -7.75 18.20
C CYS A 455 -0.54 -7.79 16.83
N ILE A 456 0.51 -6.97 16.66
CA ILE A 456 1.46 -7.07 15.54
C ILE A 456 2.83 -7.40 16.11
N ILE A 457 3.43 -8.51 15.63
CA ILE A 457 4.77 -8.94 16.03
C ILE A 457 5.60 -9.10 14.77
N SER A 458 6.64 -8.30 14.63
CA SER A 458 7.48 -8.27 13.44
C SER A 458 8.96 -8.39 13.78
N GLY A 459 9.68 -9.26 13.05
CA GLY A 459 11.12 -9.41 13.14
C GLY A 459 11.66 -9.77 14.54
N SER A 460 10.85 -10.41 15.37
CA SER A 460 11.14 -10.62 16.80
C SER A 460 11.62 -12.04 17.13
N TYR A 461 12.49 -12.14 18.13
CA TYR A 461 13.04 -13.40 18.64
C TYR A 461 12.76 -13.55 20.13
N ILE A 462 11.70 -14.29 20.47
CA ILE A 462 11.20 -14.46 21.84
C ILE A 462 11.35 -15.94 22.22
N ILE A 463 12.35 -16.27 23.03
CA ILE A 463 12.68 -17.65 23.43
C ILE A 463 12.38 -17.95 24.92
N THR A 464 12.07 -16.94 25.68
CA THR A 464 11.70 -17.06 27.10
C THR A 464 10.18 -16.94 27.25
N THR A 465 9.63 -17.56 28.29
CA THR A 465 8.24 -17.39 28.68
C THR A 465 7.85 -15.93 28.70
N ALA A 466 6.84 -15.54 27.92
CA ALA A 466 6.39 -14.17 27.77
C ALA A 466 4.89 -14.11 27.49
N ALA A 467 4.21 -13.14 28.10
CA ALA A 467 2.84 -12.77 27.77
C ALA A 467 2.84 -11.39 27.12
N LEU A 468 2.42 -11.31 25.87
CA LEU A 468 2.25 -10.04 25.17
C LEU A 468 0.81 -9.58 25.38
N PRO A 469 0.63 -8.38 25.93
CA PRO A 469 -0.70 -7.82 26.15
C PRO A 469 -1.48 -7.66 24.84
N ALA A 470 -2.80 -7.74 24.88
CA ALA A 470 -3.65 -7.43 23.73
C ALA A 470 -3.37 -6.01 23.20
N TYR A 471 -3.56 -5.82 21.91
CA TYR A 471 -3.31 -4.55 21.21
C TYR A 471 -1.86 -4.06 21.27
N SER A 472 -0.89 -4.97 21.39
CA SER A 472 0.54 -4.64 21.36
C SER A 472 1.08 -4.62 19.94
N PHE A 473 1.84 -3.58 19.63
CA PHE A 473 2.75 -3.55 18.49
C PHE A 473 4.18 -3.82 18.98
N VAL A 474 4.85 -4.81 18.40
CA VAL A 474 6.22 -5.20 18.76
C VAL A 474 7.01 -5.41 17.47
N CYS A 475 8.03 -4.60 17.24
CA CYS A 475 8.89 -4.71 16.06
C CYS A 475 10.35 -4.53 16.46
N SER A 476 11.17 -5.53 16.16
CA SER A 476 12.59 -5.54 16.53
C SER A 476 13.48 -5.14 15.37
N LEU A 477 14.50 -4.35 15.65
CA LEU A 477 15.49 -3.87 14.68
C LEU A 477 16.91 -4.22 15.12
N SER A 478 17.71 -4.65 14.17
CA SER A 478 19.17 -4.68 14.29
C SER A 478 19.73 -3.29 14.03
N LEU A 479 20.72 -2.89 14.81
CA LEU A 479 21.30 -1.55 14.79
C LEU A 479 22.82 -1.61 14.65
N LYS A 480 23.41 -0.75 13.83
CA LYS A 480 24.86 -0.59 13.73
C LYS A 480 25.30 0.68 14.45
N MET A 481 25.94 0.52 15.60
CA MET A 481 26.36 1.63 16.44
C MET A 481 27.86 1.54 16.74
N ASN A 482 28.61 2.57 16.32
CA ASN A 482 30.07 2.61 16.49
C ASN A 482 30.78 1.31 16.01
N GLY A 483 30.32 0.74 14.89
CA GLY A 483 30.86 -0.50 14.34
C GLY A 483 30.35 -1.78 15.02
N HIS A 484 29.55 -1.69 16.09
CA HIS A 484 29.02 -2.85 16.81
C HIS A 484 27.55 -3.09 16.49
N LEU A 485 27.18 -4.36 16.35
CA LEU A 485 25.82 -4.81 16.22
C LEU A 485 25.10 -4.71 17.57
N LYS A 486 23.96 -4.06 17.61
CA LYS A 486 23.07 -3.90 18.74
C LYS A 486 21.62 -4.13 18.29
N TYR A 487 20.72 -4.21 19.25
CA TYR A 487 19.31 -4.48 18.97
C TYR A 487 18.43 -3.56 19.82
N SER A 488 17.31 -3.14 19.24
CA SER A 488 16.28 -2.43 19.97
C SER A 488 14.90 -2.83 19.43
N THR A 489 13.90 -2.86 20.31
CA THR A 489 12.55 -3.28 19.97
C THR A 489 11.58 -2.15 20.25
N MET A 490 10.88 -1.70 19.19
CA MET A 490 9.71 -0.82 19.34
C MET A 490 8.58 -1.61 19.96
N ALA A 491 8.01 -1.11 21.05
CA ALA A 491 6.87 -1.73 21.70
C ALA A 491 5.90 -0.64 22.20
N TYR A 492 4.68 -0.61 21.66
CA TYR A 492 3.64 0.39 21.98
C TYR A 492 2.25 -0.16 21.66
N GLY A 493 1.18 0.58 21.91
CA GLY A 493 -0.19 0.17 21.60
C GLY A 493 -0.51 0.32 20.10
N VAL A 494 -1.18 -0.66 19.51
CA VAL A 494 -1.61 -0.61 18.08
C VAL A 494 -2.37 0.68 17.74
N GLN A 495 -3.10 1.24 18.73
CA GLN A 495 -3.88 2.46 18.59
C GLN A 495 -3.12 3.74 18.95
N ASP A 496 -1.85 3.65 19.32
CA ASP A 496 -1.06 4.82 19.67
C ASP A 496 -0.78 5.70 18.44
N ASN A 497 -1.02 7.00 18.59
CA ASN A 497 -0.83 7.96 17.48
C ASN A 497 0.60 8.49 17.47
N LEU A 498 1.47 7.84 16.70
CA LEU A 498 2.87 8.26 16.55
C LEU A 498 3.06 9.56 15.75
N LYS A 499 2.05 10.00 14.99
CA LYS A 499 2.06 11.29 14.26
C LYS A 499 1.68 12.48 15.13
N LYS A 500 0.94 12.24 16.23
CA LYS A 500 0.53 13.32 17.11
C LYS A 500 1.76 13.97 17.72
N ASN A 501 1.90 15.26 17.54
CA ASN A 501 3.00 16.04 18.09
C ASN A 501 2.50 17.17 18.97
N VAL A 502 3.37 17.61 19.88
CA VAL A 502 3.16 18.76 20.78
C VAL A 502 4.39 19.66 20.70
N LYS A 503 4.22 20.95 21.01
CA LYS A 503 5.26 21.97 20.81
C LYS A 503 6.14 22.16 22.03
N THR A 504 5.66 21.85 23.22
CA THR A 504 6.37 22.11 24.48
C THR A 504 6.43 20.89 25.39
N LEU A 505 7.43 20.86 26.27
CA LEU A 505 7.57 19.78 27.26
C LEU A 505 6.36 19.70 28.24
N SER A 506 5.70 20.82 28.50
CA SER A 506 4.48 20.85 29.34
C SER A 506 3.27 20.15 28.68
N ASP A 507 3.27 20.07 27.35
CA ASP A 507 2.17 19.49 26.59
C ASP A 507 2.31 17.97 26.36
N ILE A 508 3.43 17.36 26.79
CA ILE A 508 3.67 15.90 26.70
C ILE A 508 2.55 15.09 27.34
N LYS A 509 1.89 15.63 28.36
CA LYS A 509 0.69 15.03 28.98
C LYS A 509 -0.47 14.79 28.03
N LEU A 510 -0.49 15.45 26.85
CA LEU A 510 -1.50 15.26 25.82
C LEU A 510 -1.20 14.06 24.89
N LEU A 511 0.02 13.51 24.96
CA LEU A 511 0.37 12.27 24.28
C LEU A 511 -0.10 11.08 25.12
N GLN A 512 -0.48 10.00 24.45
CA GLN A 512 -0.91 8.76 25.08
C GLN A 512 -0.05 7.60 24.57
N PHE A 513 0.39 6.76 25.49
CA PHE A 513 1.12 5.54 25.21
C PHE A 513 0.36 4.37 25.83
N PHE A 514 -0.07 3.44 25.00
CA PHE A 514 -0.92 2.32 25.42
C PHE A 514 -2.20 2.76 26.18
N GLY A 515 -2.80 3.85 25.72
CA GLY A 515 -3.98 4.45 26.35
C GLY A 515 -3.72 5.19 27.68
N VAL A 516 -2.47 5.23 28.15
CA VAL A 516 -2.06 5.92 29.39
C VAL A 516 -1.39 7.25 29.05
N CYS A 517 -1.58 8.26 29.88
CA CYS A 517 -0.88 9.55 29.74
C CYS A 517 0.63 9.32 29.68
N PHE A 518 1.29 9.83 28.65
CA PHE A 518 2.71 9.58 28.39
C PHE A 518 3.61 10.06 29.55
N LEU A 519 3.25 11.16 30.20
CA LEU A 519 3.97 11.63 31.38
C LEU A 519 3.97 10.59 32.51
N SER A 520 2.83 9.94 32.77
CA SER A 520 2.72 8.87 33.79
C SER A 520 3.54 7.63 33.39
N CYS A 521 3.67 7.34 32.11
CA CYS A 521 4.55 6.27 31.62
C CYS A 521 6.02 6.60 31.90
N LEU A 522 6.45 7.84 31.67
CA LEU A 522 7.82 8.29 31.96
C LEU A 522 8.16 8.16 33.46
N ASP A 523 7.21 8.51 34.33
CA ASP A 523 7.36 8.30 35.78
C ASP A 523 7.51 6.81 36.12
N THR A 524 6.67 5.94 35.53
CA THR A 524 6.74 4.48 35.70
C THR A 524 8.12 3.92 35.28
N TRP A 525 8.73 4.50 34.27
CA TRP A 525 10.06 4.09 33.74
C TRP A 525 11.23 4.83 34.39
N ASN A 526 10.97 5.69 35.37
CA ASN A 526 11.97 6.52 36.05
C ASN A 526 12.77 7.38 35.07
N LEU A 527 12.10 7.98 34.08
CA LEU A 527 12.67 8.84 33.06
C LEU A 527 12.31 10.31 33.32
N LYS A 528 13.31 11.17 33.36
CA LYS A 528 13.13 12.62 33.53
C LYS A 528 12.69 13.28 32.23
N VAL A 529 11.68 14.14 32.30
CA VAL A 529 11.24 14.98 31.18
C VAL A 529 12.26 16.08 30.94
N THR A 530 13.04 15.97 29.90
CA THR A 530 14.03 16.95 29.47
C THR A 530 14.05 17.03 27.92
N GLU A 531 14.66 18.08 27.37
CA GLU A 531 14.84 18.16 25.90
C GLU A 531 15.63 16.97 25.33
N LYS A 532 16.50 16.34 26.11
CA LYS A 532 17.28 15.18 25.69
C LYS A 532 16.42 13.91 25.52
N LEU A 533 15.20 13.91 26.05
CA LEU A 533 14.26 12.80 25.88
C LEU A 533 13.81 12.64 24.41
N PHE A 534 13.90 13.69 23.61
CA PHE A 534 13.45 13.67 22.22
C PHE A 534 14.61 13.82 21.24
N SER A 535 14.55 13.06 20.12
CA SER A 535 15.43 13.25 18.98
C SER A 535 14.89 14.34 18.04
N GLY A 536 15.72 14.80 17.09
CA GLY A 536 15.28 15.67 16.01
C GLY A 536 14.87 17.09 16.44
N ASN A 537 13.77 17.60 15.86
CA ASN A 537 13.31 18.97 16.06
C ASN A 537 12.65 19.16 17.42
N LYS A 538 13.20 20.08 18.23
CA LYS A 538 12.72 20.39 19.58
C LYS A 538 11.33 21.03 19.66
N THR A 539 10.78 21.48 18.54
CA THR A 539 9.43 22.06 18.45
C THR A 539 8.37 21.07 17.96
N CYS A 540 8.75 19.80 17.80
CA CYS A 540 7.86 18.74 17.30
C CYS A 540 8.08 17.47 18.15
N LEU A 541 7.48 17.43 19.33
CA LEU A 541 7.64 16.32 20.29
C LEU A 541 6.51 15.30 20.11
N SER A 542 6.86 14.04 19.92
CA SER A 542 5.93 12.95 19.64
C SER A 542 6.44 11.62 20.19
N LEU A 543 5.62 10.59 20.19
CA LEU A 543 6.07 9.22 20.51
C LEU A 543 7.11 8.72 19.52
N TRP A 544 7.07 9.19 18.27
CA TRP A 544 8.01 8.82 17.20
C TRP A 544 9.46 9.19 17.52
N ASN A 545 9.66 10.38 18.07
CA ASN A 545 10.99 10.88 18.42
C ASN A 545 11.33 10.82 19.91
N ALA A 546 10.49 10.19 20.75
CA ALA A 546 10.79 9.96 22.16
C ALA A 546 11.80 8.83 22.34
N ARG A 547 12.92 9.10 23.05
CA ARG A 547 13.95 8.13 23.40
C ARG A 547 13.53 7.28 24.58
N ILE A 548 12.77 6.22 24.31
CA ILE A 548 12.21 5.32 25.33
C ILE A 548 12.56 3.85 25.08
N PHE A 549 13.10 3.50 23.90
CA PHE A 549 13.38 2.10 23.55
C PHE A 549 14.82 1.72 23.90
N PRO A 550 15.02 0.69 24.75
CA PRO A 550 16.34 0.29 25.21
C PRO A 550 17.16 -0.39 24.13
N VAL A 551 18.46 -0.04 24.05
CA VAL A 551 19.45 -0.69 23.21
C VAL A 551 20.09 -1.84 23.98
N CYS A 552 20.01 -3.06 23.44
CA CYS A 552 20.50 -4.29 24.04
C CYS A 552 21.60 -4.96 23.19
N SER A 553 22.24 -5.97 23.79
CA SER A 553 23.30 -6.75 23.13
C SER A 553 22.78 -7.90 22.28
N SER A 554 21.57 -8.37 22.53
CA SER A 554 20.90 -9.43 21.77
C SER A 554 19.48 -9.04 21.39
N LEU A 555 18.97 -9.68 20.32
CA LEU A 555 17.62 -9.50 19.86
C LEU A 555 16.59 -9.93 20.91
N SER A 556 16.80 -11.08 21.55
CA SER A 556 15.94 -11.60 22.62
C SER A 556 15.88 -10.68 23.84
N ASP A 557 17.02 -10.12 24.27
CA ASP A 557 17.05 -9.20 25.42
C ASP A 557 16.31 -7.90 25.09
N SER A 558 16.41 -7.41 23.84
CA SER A 558 15.73 -6.19 23.44
C SER A 558 14.19 -6.34 23.50
N VAL A 559 13.67 -7.47 23.02
CA VAL A 559 12.24 -7.79 23.12
C VAL A 559 11.81 -7.94 24.57
N THR A 560 12.54 -8.77 25.35
CA THR A 560 12.20 -9.02 26.75
C THR A 560 12.17 -7.72 27.57
N THR A 561 13.14 -6.81 27.33
CA THR A 561 13.20 -5.53 28.04
C THR A 561 12.04 -4.62 27.64
N SER A 562 11.72 -4.54 26.34
CA SER A 562 10.58 -3.73 25.87
C SER A 562 9.23 -4.29 26.34
N LEU A 563 9.08 -5.62 26.45
CA LEU A 563 7.87 -6.21 27.04
C LEU A 563 7.75 -5.92 28.53
N LYS A 564 8.85 -5.92 29.30
CA LYS A 564 8.83 -5.48 30.70
C LYS A 564 8.41 -4.02 30.82
N MET A 565 8.87 -3.17 29.92
CA MET A 565 8.47 -1.77 29.84
C MET A 565 6.96 -1.61 29.61
N LEU A 566 6.36 -2.36 28.66
CA LEU A 566 4.92 -2.36 28.42
C LEU A 566 4.13 -2.90 29.62
N ASN A 567 4.53 -4.04 30.14
CA ASN A 567 3.86 -4.69 31.28
C ASN A 567 3.88 -3.79 32.52
N ALA A 568 4.94 -3.01 32.73
CA ALA A 568 5.01 -2.06 33.84
C ALA A 568 3.93 -0.98 33.73
N VAL A 569 3.69 -0.44 32.55
CA VAL A 569 2.62 0.55 32.32
C VAL A 569 1.24 -0.05 32.56
N GLN A 570 0.97 -1.25 32.02
CA GLN A 570 -0.34 -1.89 32.14
C GLN A 570 -0.68 -2.32 33.57
N ASN A 571 0.31 -2.87 34.26
CA ASN A 571 0.10 -3.42 35.62
C ASN A 571 0.46 -2.41 36.72
N LYS A 572 0.77 -1.16 36.34
CA LYS A 572 1.18 -0.08 37.28
C LYS A 572 2.36 -0.50 38.18
N LEU A 573 3.33 -1.21 37.56
CA LEU A 573 4.57 -1.64 38.20
C LEU A 573 5.68 -0.66 37.89
N THR A 574 6.66 -0.51 38.75
CA THR A 574 7.85 0.30 38.48
C THR A 574 8.87 -0.52 37.65
N PHE A 575 9.38 0.07 36.60
CA PHE A 575 10.45 -0.51 35.78
C PHE A 575 11.40 0.59 35.31
N SER A 576 12.61 0.64 35.86
CA SER A 576 13.55 1.72 35.54
C SER A 576 14.28 1.47 34.21
N LEU A 577 14.17 2.44 33.30
CA LEU A 577 14.94 2.50 32.06
C LEU A 577 16.21 3.36 32.17
N SER A 578 16.49 3.97 33.33
CA SER A 578 17.57 4.95 33.51
C SER A 578 18.99 4.38 33.30
N SER A 579 19.16 3.07 33.41
CA SER A 579 20.45 2.38 33.18
C SER A 579 20.70 2.00 31.71
N TYR A 580 19.70 2.13 30.85
CA TYR A 580 19.82 1.75 29.45
C TYR A 580 20.18 2.95 28.59
N LYS A 581 20.94 2.69 27.52
CA LYS A 581 20.98 3.63 26.39
C LYS A 581 19.64 3.53 25.67
N LEU A 582 18.96 4.67 25.52
CA LEU A 582 17.64 4.73 24.90
C LEU A 582 17.71 5.37 23.51
N MET A 583 16.84 4.90 22.62
CA MET A 583 16.66 5.47 21.28
C MET A 583 15.17 5.74 21.01
N SER A 584 14.92 6.68 20.12
CA SER A 584 13.60 6.89 19.50
C SER A 584 13.42 5.97 18.30
N ILE A 585 12.17 5.82 17.80
CA ILE A 585 11.89 5.08 16.57
C ILE A 585 12.65 5.72 15.39
N GLU A 586 12.66 7.05 15.30
CA GLU A 586 13.40 7.79 14.30
C GLU A 586 14.90 7.41 14.28
N GLU A 587 15.53 7.40 15.45
CA GLU A 587 16.93 7.00 15.58
C GLU A 587 17.15 5.52 15.27
N MET A 588 16.26 4.63 15.72
CA MET A 588 16.36 3.20 15.41
C MET A 588 16.35 2.97 13.89
N LEU A 589 15.47 3.64 13.16
CA LEU A 589 15.43 3.56 11.69
C LEU A 589 16.68 4.19 11.04
N ALA A 590 17.23 5.26 11.61
CA ALA A 590 18.45 5.86 11.13
C ALA A 590 19.72 5.01 11.38
N TYR A 591 19.74 4.19 12.43
CA TYR A 591 20.89 3.33 12.77
C TYR A 591 20.68 1.85 12.42
N LYS A 592 19.58 1.50 11.74
CA LYS A 592 19.27 0.10 11.39
C LYS A 592 20.39 -0.55 10.59
N ASP A 593 20.68 -1.81 10.93
CA ASP A 593 21.57 -2.69 10.17
C ASP A 593 20.73 -3.57 9.24
N VAL A 594 20.63 -3.13 7.99
CA VAL A 594 19.82 -3.80 6.97
C VAL A 594 20.31 -5.21 6.67
N GLU A 595 21.63 -5.39 6.63
CA GLU A 595 22.24 -6.68 6.30
C GLU A 595 21.92 -7.74 7.36
N ASP A 596 22.04 -7.40 8.64
CA ASP A 596 21.70 -8.32 9.73
C ASP A 596 20.19 -8.64 9.76
N MET A 597 19.33 -7.65 9.51
CA MET A 597 17.88 -7.85 9.43
C MET A 597 17.48 -8.79 8.29
N ILE A 598 18.09 -8.66 7.11
CA ILE A 598 17.84 -9.55 5.97
C ILE A 598 18.40 -10.95 6.29
N THR A 599 19.60 -11.03 6.87
CA THR A 599 20.20 -12.30 7.30
C THR A 599 19.32 -13.04 8.30
N TYR A 600 18.70 -12.33 9.24
CA TYR A 600 17.76 -12.92 10.19
C TYR A 600 16.52 -13.51 9.49
N ARG A 601 15.92 -12.77 8.56
CA ARG A 601 14.78 -13.27 7.76
C ARG A 601 15.18 -14.48 6.91
N GLU A 602 16.39 -14.50 6.37
CA GLU A 602 16.93 -15.62 5.60
C GLU A 602 17.12 -16.89 6.45
N LYS A 603 17.61 -16.76 7.68
CA LYS A 603 17.73 -17.88 8.61
C LYS A 603 16.35 -18.53 8.87
N ILE A 604 15.32 -17.71 9.10
CA ILE A 604 13.94 -18.21 9.26
C ILE A 604 13.48 -18.93 7.98
N PHE A 605 13.70 -18.33 6.82
CA PHE A 605 13.34 -18.90 5.51
C PHE A 605 13.98 -20.27 5.28
N LEU A 606 15.28 -20.39 5.51
CA LEU A 606 16.03 -21.65 5.35
C LEU A 606 15.52 -22.74 6.29
N GLU A 607 15.28 -22.41 7.55
CA GLU A 607 14.76 -23.36 8.53
C GLU A 607 13.37 -23.88 8.15
N ILE A 608 12.48 -23.01 7.71
CA ILE A 608 11.14 -23.39 7.21
C ILE A 608 11.27 -24.32 5.99
N THR A 609 12.16 -23.97 5.05
CA THR A 609 12.39 -24.75 3.84
C THR A 609 12.90 -26.15 4.16
N LEU A 610 13.84 -26.29 5.10
CA LEU A 610 14.37 -27.57 5.52
C LEU A 610 13.31 -28.44 6.21
N ASN A 611 12.51 -27.85 7.10
CA ASN A 611 11.41 -28.55 7.76
C ASN A 611 10.36 -29.08 6.76
N LYS A 612 9.97 -28.27 5.76
CA LYS A 612 9.02 -28.71 4.72
C LYS A 612 9.56 -29.88 3.91
N LYS A 613 10.82 -29.83 3.48
CA LYS A 613 11.45 -30.94 2.74
C LYS A 613 11.50 -32.23 3.55
N GLN A 614 11.71 -32.14 4.86
CA GLN A 614 11.75 -33.31 5.75
C GLN A 614 10.34 -33.91 5.91
N SER A 615 9.33 -33.09 6.06
CA SER A 615 7.92 -33.54 6.10
C SER A 615 7.46 -34.21 4.81
N ASP A 616 7.90 -33.71 3.64
CA ASP A 616 7.58 -34.32 2.34
C ASP A 616 8.25 -35.69 2.14
N LEU A 617 9.45 -35.88 2.72
CA LEU A 617 10.17 -37.16 2.70
C LEU A 617 9.57 -38.17 3.67
N ASP A 618 9.03 -37.76 4.80
CA ASP A 618 8.39 -38.65 5.79
C ASP A 618 6.98 -39.12 5.33
N ILE A 619 6.38 -38.47 4.31
CA ILE A 619 5.06 -38.84 3.73
C ILE A 619 5.21 -39.70 2.46
N SER A 620 6.39 -39.69 1.80
CA SER A 620 6.71 -40.48 0.59
C SER A 620 7.26 -41.84 0.95
#